data_6c0310603e691273e7e518154a7540a5
#
_entry.id   6c0310603e691273e7e518154a7540a5
#
_cell.length_a   1.000
_cell.length_b   1.000
_cell.length_c   1.000
_cell.angle_alpha   90.00
_cell.angle_beta   90.00
_cell.angle_gamma   90.00
#
_symmetry.space_group_name_H-M   'P 1'
#
loop_
_entity.id
_entity.type
_entity.pdbx_description
1 polymer ?
#
loop_
_entity_poly.entity_id
_entity_poly.type
_entity_poly.pdbx_seq_one_letter_code
_entity_poly.pdbx_strand_id
1 'polypeptide(L)'
;MTRQIRTSPAACDESLHQAYDTALLDLDGVVYAGGRAIGHAVESLAAARAAGMHLAYVTNNALRTPEAVAEHLGELGIPTDAAEVITSAQAVARLIAEQVEPGSKVLVIGGEGLRVALRERGLVPVESADEEGLAAVVQGYGGPDLAWGRFAEASYAINRGVPWYASNTDLTIPGARGIAPGNGAAVEVVRIATGAEPQVAGKPLPPMHRETVLRTGAKRPLVVGDRLDTDIEGAFNGEVDSLLVLTGVTDAEQLLRAEPRHRPTYVDRDLRGLLAGQPEVVPAAEGFRCGGWTAVALNNGLLDLREADEDSGEGATTGDGATTGDGGPGPDPLDGLRALCAAAWTAAADGVCTLDAAKALARLGL
;
A
#
# COMPACT_ATOMS: atom_id res chain seq x y z
N MET A 1 17.32 14.49 -3.06
CA MET A 1 18.03 13.46 -3.87
C MET A 1 16.97 12.70 -4.65
N THR A 2 17.14 12.50 -5.94
CA THR A 2 16.17 11.72 -6.74
C THR A 2 16.34 10.25 -6.35
N ARG A 3 15.28 9.60 -5.81
CA ARG A 3 15.32 8.17 -5.45
C ARG A 3 15.68 7.37 -6.71
N GLN A 4 16.65 6.46 -6.60
CA GLN A 4 17.04 5.60 -7.70
C GLN A 4 15.90 4.65 -8.03
N ILE A 5 15.51 4.60 -9.30
CA ILE A 5 14.48 3.69 -9.81
C ILE A 5 14.96 2.24 -9.60
N ARG A 6 14.14 1.40 -8.97
CA ARG A 6 14.46 -0.01 -8.76
C ARG A 6 14.31 -0.82 -10.05
N THR A 7 15.30 -1.63 -10.32
CA THR A 7 15.28 -2.62 -11.41
C THR A 7 15.15 -4.06 -10.91
N SER A 8 15.20 -4.26 -9.57
CA SER A 8 14.96 -5.54 -8.91
C SER A 8 14.45 -5.32 -7.49
N PRO A 9 13.73 -6.29 -6.87
CA PRO A 9 13.56 -6.34 -5.44
C PRO A 9 14.90 -6.32 -4.71
N ALA A 10 14.96 -5.72 -3.52
CA ALA A 10 16.17 -5.62 -2.73
C ALA A 10 16.38 -6.87 -1.86
N ALA A 11 17.61 -7.10 -1.45
CA ALA A 11 17.97 -8.06 -0.41
C ALA A 11 17.94 -7.44 0.99
N CYS A 12 17.72 -8.27 2.00
CA CYS A 12 17.93 -7.95 3.40
C CYS A 12 18.34 -9.22 4.14
N ASP A 13 19.56 -9.26 4.65
CA ASP A 13 20.08 -10.45 5.35
C ASP A 13 19.41 -10.63 6.71
N GLU A 14 19.09 -9.53 7.39
CA GLU A 14 18.32 -9.53 8.61
C GLU A 14 16.82 -9.65 8.32
N SER A 15 16.05 -10.19 9.27
CA SER A 15 14.60 -10.10 9.17
C SER A 15 14.13 -8.63 9.17
N LEU A 16 13.07 -8.32 8.41
CA LEU A 16 12.63 -6.92 8.24
C LEU A 16 12.28 -6.26 9.58
N HIS A 17 11.73 -7.01 10.54
CA HIS A 17 11.45 -6.47 11.88
C HIS A 17 12.70 -6.10 12.70
N GLN A 18 13.88 -6.56 12.31
CA GLN A 18 15.17 -6.15 12.90
C GLN A 18 15.81 -5.01 12.11
N ALA A 19 15.66 -5.02 10.79
CA ALA A 19 16.22 -4.00 9.92
C ALA A 19 15.49 -2.64 10.04
N TYR A 20 14.20 -2.63 10.38
CA TYR A 20 13.34 -1.45 10.48
C TYR A 20 12.80 -1.27 11.90
N ASP A 21 12.63 -0.01 12.32
CA ASP A 21 12.11 0.30 13.67
C ASP A 21 10.58 0.35 13.74
N THR A 22 9.91 0.59 12.61
CA THR A 22 8.47 0.80 12.56
C THR A 22 7.88 0.22 11.27
N ALA A 23 6.85 -0.62 11.39
CA ALA A 23 6.00 -1.02 10.27
C ALA A 23 4.82 -0.06 10.12
N LEU A 24 4.68 0.55 8.95
CA LEU A 24 3.54 1.38 8.55
C LEU A 24 2.60 0.52 7.71
N LEU A 25 1.63 -0.11 8.38
CA LEU A 25 0.78 -1.16 7.84
C LEU A 25 -0.50 -0.58 7.23
N ASP A 26 -0.78 -0.86 5.96
CA ASP A 26 -2.15 -0.73 5.48
C ASP A 26 -3.06 -1.76 6.19
N LEU A 27 -4.36 -1.56 6.11
CA LEU A 27 -5.34 -2.38 6.81
C LEU A 27 -6.05 -3.38 5.89
N ASP A 28 -6.80 -2.86 4.91
CA ASP A 28 -7.59 -3.68 4.00
C ASP A 28 -6.69 -4.40 3.00
N GLY A 29 -6.71 -5.74 2.96
CA GLY A 29 -5.82 -6.53 2.10
C GLY A 29 -4.46 -6.87 2.72
N VAL A 30 -4.09 -6.27 3.86
CA VAL A 30 -2.84 -6.51 4.58
C VAL A 30 -3.08 -7.15 5.94
N VAL A 31 -3.88 -6.51 6.79
CA VAL A 31 -4.18 -6.98 8.15
C VAL A 31 -5.49 -7.77 8.18
N TYR A 32 -6.50 -7.28 7.50
CA TYR A 32 -7.80 -7.95 7.40
C TYR A 32 -8.41 -7.81 6.00
N ALA A 33 -9.39 -8.66 5.70
CA ALA A 33 -10.23 -8.56 4.52
C ALA A 33 -11.65 -9.04 4.86
N GLY A 34 -12.69 -8.30 4.41
CA GLY A 34 -14.08 -8.68 4.66
C GLY A 34 -14.43 -8.85 6.13
N GLY A 35 -13.80 -8.11 7.04
CA GLY A 35 -14.04 -8.17 8.50
C GLY A 35 -13.38 -9.35 9.21
N ARG A 36 -12.41 -10.03 8.59
CA ARG A 36 -11.64 -11.14 9.19
C ARG A 36 -10.15 -10.85 9.04
N ALA A 37 -9.36 -11.22 10.05
CA ALA A 37 -7.91 -11.17 9.94
C ALA A 37 -7.43 -12.05 8.78
N ILE A 38 -6.46 -11.55 8.03
CA ILE A 38 -5.76 -12.31 6.99
C ILE A 38 -4.94 -13.41 7.66
N GLY A 39 -4.80 -14.56 6.98
CA GLY A 39 -4.00 -15.66 7.49
C GLY A 39 -2.58 -15.21 7.89
N HIS A 40 -2.12 -15.64 9.04
CA HIS A 40 -0.82 -15.30 9.64
C HIS A 40 -0.64 -13.83 10.08
N ALA A 41 -1.62 -12.94 9.90
CA ALA A 41 -1.48 -11.54 10.28
C ALA A 41 -1.34 -11.37 11.81
N VAL A 42 -2.21 -12.02 12.58
CA VAL A 42 -2.22 -11.89 14.04
C VAL A 42 -0.89 -12.34 14.64
N GLU A 43 -0.42 -13.53 14.27
CA GLU A 43 0.81 -14.12 14.77
C GLU A 43 2.05 -13.33 14.34
N SER A 44 2.10 -12.88 13.08
CA SER A 44 3.24 -12.13 12.55
C SER A 44 3.36 -10.76 13.22
N LEU A 45 2.26 -10.04 13.40
CA LEU A 45 2.26 -8.74 14.08
C LEU A 45 2.60 -8.89 15.55
N ALA A 46 2.08 -9.91 16.24
CA ALA A 46 2.44 -10.19 17.62
C ALA A 46 3.95 -10.49 17.77
N ALA A 47 4.52 -11.30 16.88
CA ALA A 47 5.93 -11.62 16.88
C ALA A 47 6.82 -10.40 16.58
N ALA A 48 6.49 -9.59 15.58
CA ALA A 48 7.22 -8.36 15.25
C ALA A 48 7.20 -7.36 16.40
N ARG A 49 6.03 -7.17 17.03
CA ARG A 49 5.88 -6.31 18.23
C ARG A 49 6.69 -6.84 19.42
N ALA A 50 6.66 -8.15 19.68
CA ALA A 50 7.43 -8.76 20.76
C ALA A 50 8.95 -8.64 20.54
N ALA A 51 9.39 -8.57 19.30
CA ALA A 51 10.78 -8.32 18.93
C ALA A 51 11.19 -6.83 19.00
N GLY A 52 10.26 -5.92 19.33
CA GLY A 52 10.52 -4.49 19.53
C GLY A 52 10.20 -3.59 18.35
N MET A 53 9.66 -4.12 17.26
CA MET A 53 9.19 -3.31 16.14
C MET A 53 7.92 -2.54 16.54
N HIS A 54 7.89 -1.23 16.30
CA HIS A 54 6.67 -0.44 16.45
C HIS A 54 5.72 -0.72 15.29
N LEU A 55 4.42 -0.85 15.61
CA LEU A 55 3.38 -1.06 14.61
C LEU A 55 2.52 0.19 14.51
N ALA A 56 2.29 0.68 13.30
CA ALA A 56 1.39 1.79 13.02
C ALA A 56 0.46 1.41 11.88
N TYR A 57 -0.83 1.59 12.07
CA TYR A 57 -1.89 1.20 11.13
C TYR A 57 -2.34 2.41 10.34
N VAL A 58 -2.04 2.43 9.04
CA VAL A 58 -2.14 3.62 8.18
C VAL A 58 -3.22 3.39 7.12
N THR A 59 -4.37 4.05 7.30
CA THR A 59 -5.54 3.83 6.43
C THR A 59 -6.03 5.09 5.72
N ASN A 60 -6.44 4.96 4.45
CA ASN A 60 -7.16 6.01 3.72
C ASN A 60 -8.62 6.18 4.21
N ASN A 61 -9.10 5.33 5.11
CA ASN A 61 -10.44 5.47 5.68
C ASN A 61 -10.56 6.74 6.54
N ALA A 62 -11.53 7.59 6.24
CA ALA A 62 -11.83 8.82 6.98
C ALA A 62 -13.20 8.78 7.68
N LEU A 63 -13.95 7.67 7.55
CA LEU A 63 -15.26 7.50 8.16
C LEU A 63 -15.16 7.23 9.66
N ARG A 64 -14.27 6.28 10.04
CA ARG A 64 -14.08 5.83 11.41
C ARG A 64 -13.05 6.69 12.15
N THR A 65 -13.22 6.80 13.47
CA THR A 65 -12.18 7.37 14.32
C THR A 65 -11.06 6.36 14.59
N PRO A 66 -9.87 6.82 15.02
CA PRO A 66 -8.78 5.92 15.43
C PRO A 66 -9.20 4.89 16.49
N GLU A 67 -10.04 5.31 17.46
CA GLU A 67 -10.55 4.45 18.53
C GLU A 67 -11.41 3.31 17.95
N ALA A 68 -12.32 3.63 17.02
CA ALA A 68 -13.19 2.63 16.39
C ALA A 68 -12.41 1.65 15.50
N VAL A 69 -11.29 2.09 14.91
CA VAL A 69 -10.38 1.21 14.17
C VAL A 69 -9.58 0.32 15.13
N ALA A 70 -9.06 0.88 16.22
CA ALA A 70 -8.32 0.13 17.24
C ALA A 70 -9.20 -0.93 17.93
N GLU A 71 -10.45 -0.59 18.25
CA GLU A 71 -11.43 -1.54 18.79
C GLU A 71 -11.66 -2.71 17.82
N HIS A 72 -11.87 -2.42 16.54
CA HIS A 72 -12.04 -3.45 15.53
C HIS A 72 -10.81 -4.36 15.38
N LEU A 73 -9.59 -3.79 15.41
CA LEU A 73 -8.35 -4.59 15.39
C LEU A 73 -8.25 -5.49 16.63
N GLY A 74 -8.66 -4.98 17.81
CA GLY A 74 -8.75 -5.76 19.05
C GLY A 74 -9.71 -6.94 18.94
N GLU A 75 -10.88 -6.77 18.32
CA GLU A 75 -11.83 -7.84 18.04
C GLU A 75 -11.25 -8.94 17.12
N LEU A 76 -10.34 -8.55 16.22
CA LEU A 76 -9.63 -9.48 15.34
C LEU A 76 -8.44 -10.19 16.02
N GLY A 77 -8.17 -9.89 17.31
CA GLY A 77 -7.05 -10.46 18.06
C GLY A 77 -5.73 -9.70 17.91
N ILE A 78 -5.78 -8.46 17.43
CA ILE A 78 -4.62 -7.56 17.27
C ILE A 78 -4.76 -6.40 18.26
N PRO A 79 -4.23 -6.52 19.48
CA PRO A 79 -4.29 -5.45 20.47
C PRO A 79 -3.62 -4.17 19.94
N THR A 80 -4.38 -3.09 19.86
CA THR A 80 -3.95 -1.84 19.22
C THR A 80 -4.39 -0.65 20.06
N ASP A 81 -3.50 0.31 20.28
CA ASP A 81 -3.85 1.61 20.84
C ASP A 81 -4.34 2.55 19.73
N ALA A 82 -5.31 3.41 20.03
CA ALA A 82 -5.78 4.42 19.08
C ALA A 82 -4.65 5.34 18.58
N ALA A 83 -3.59 5.56 19.38
CA ALA A 83 -2.42 6.32 19.00
C ALA A 83 -1.59 5.64 17.89
N GLU A 84 -1.70 4.31 17.74
CA GLU A 84 -1.05 3.53 16.66
C GLU A 84 -1.84 3.59 15.34
N VAL A 85 -3.06 4.17 15.33
CA VAL A 85 -3.90 4.28 14.14
C VAL A 85 -3.78 5.67 13.54
N ILE A 86 -3.37 5.73 12.27
CA ILE A 86 -3.23 6.96 11.50
C ILE A 86 -4.21 6.92 10.32
N THR A 87 -5.11 7.90 10.27
CA THR A 87 -6.17 7.96 9.25
C THR A 87 -5.96 9.13 8.30
N SER A 88 -6.51 9.03 7.09
CA SER A 88 -6.53 10.15 6.16
C SER A 88 -7.35 11.35 6.66
N ALA A 89 -8.28 11.13 7.61
CA ALA A 89 -8.98 12.20 8.30
C ALA A 89 -8.02 13.07 9.13
N GLN A 90 -7.09 12.44 9.85
CA GLN A 90 -6.07 13.15 10.65
C GLN A 90 -5.08 13.89 9.75
N ALA A 91 -4.68 13.27 8.62
CA ALA A 91 -3.79 13.88 7.64
C ALA A 91 -4.40 15.13 6.99
N VAL A 92 -5.67 15.05 6.55
CA VAL A 92 -6.35 16.21 5.94
C VAL A 92 -6.67 17.29 6.96
N ALA A 93 -7.01 16.94 8.19
CA ALA A 93 -7.24 17.93 9.25
C ALA A 93 -5.97 18.72 9.59
N ARG A 94 -4.79 18.06 9.62
CA ARG A 94 -3.50 18.76 9.75
C ARG A 94 -3.24 19.68 8.55
N LEU A 95 -3.43 19.18 7.34
CA LEU A 95 -3.20 19.95 6.12
C LEU A 95 -4.03 21.23 6.10
N ILE A 96 -5.29 21.18 6.55
CA ILE A 96 -6.16 22.35 6.70
C ILE A 96 -5.65 23.26 7.81
N ALA A 97 -5.38 22.73 9.01
CA ALA A 97 -4.94 23.51 10.17
C ALA A 97 -3.63 24.27 9.94
N GLU A 98 -2.78 23.83 9.03
CA GLU A 98 -1.57 24.55 8.63
C GLU A 98 -1.83 25.74 7.69
N GLN A 99 -3.05 25.86 7.16
CA GLN A 99 -3.43 26.89 6.16
C GLN A 99 -4.50 27.87 6.66
N VAL A 100 -5.13 27.59 7.81
CA VAL A 100 -6.20 28.42 8.36
C VAL A 100 -5.94 28.74 9.83
N GLU A 101 -6.57 29.80 10.35
CA GLU A 101 -6.44 30.18 11.75
C GLU A 101 -7.14 29.18 12.69
N PRO A 102 -6.64 28.99 13.92
CA PRO A 102 -7.35 28.21 14.93
C PRO A 102 -8.77 28.71 15.16
N GLY A 103 -9.72 27.78 15.33
CA GLY A 103 -11.15 28.10 15.48
C GLY A 103 -11.87 28.31 14.17
N SER A 104 -11.20 28.20 13.01
CA SER A 104 -11.83 28.36 11.71
C SER A 104 -12.91 27.29 11.46
N LYS A 105 -14.00 27.70 10.82
CA LYS A 105 -15.10 26.83 10.40
C LYS A 105 -14.73 26.05 9.15
N VAL A 106 -14.98 24.75 9.18
CA VAL A 106 -14.74 23.82 8.06
C VAL A 106 -16.02 23.07 7.73
N LEU A 107 -16.52 23.23 6.50
CA LEU A 107 -17.68 22.47 6.01
C LEU A 107 -17.27 21.01 5.78
N VAL A 108 -17.96 20.08 6.45
CA VAL A 108 -17.62 18.66 6.41
C VAL A 108 -18.59 17.88 5.52
N ILE A 109 -18.07 17.22 4.52
CA ILE A 109 -18.78 16.22 3.71
C ILE A 109 -18.12 14.86 4.01
N GLY A 110 -18.68 14.12 4.98
CA GLY A 110 -18.06 12.86 5.40
C GLY A 110 -18.54 12.40 6.76
N GLY A 111 -17.84 11.43 7.33
CA GLY A 111 -18.20 10.77 8.58
C GLY A 111 -17.65 11.42 9.84
N GLU A 112 -17.83 10.73 10.97
CA GLU A 112 -17.40 11.23 12.29
C GLU A 112 -15.87 11.30 12.41
N GLY A 113 -15.12 10.41 11.75
CA GLY A 113 -13.65 10.47 11.76
C GLY A 113 -13.10 11.83 11.32
N LEU A 114 -13.69 12.45 10.27
CA LEU A 114 -13.32 13.82 9.86
C LEU A 114 -13.64 14.86 10.94
N ARG A 115 -14.84 14.79 11.55
CA ARG A 115 -15.26 15.74 12.58
C ARG A 115 -14.37 15.69 13.81
N VAL A 116 -14.03 14.49 14.26
CA VAL A 116 -13.12 14.30 15.38
C VAL A 116 -11.73 14.84 15.05
N ALA A 117 -11.17 14.48 13.91
CA ALA A 117 -9.84 14.93 13.49
C ALA A 117 -9.74 16.47 13.37
N LEU A 118 -10.80 17.14 12.89
CA LEU A 118 -10.83 18.60 12.82
C LEU A 118 -10.86 19.23 14.23
N ARG A 119 -11.71 18.71 15.13
CA ARG A 119 -11.78 19.20 16.53
C ARG A 119 -10.46 19.04 17.25
N GLU A 120 -9.76 17.91 17.06
CA GLU A 120 -8.41 17.69 17.60
C GLU A 120 -7.38 18.73 17.15
N ARG A 121 -7.60 19.32 15.96
CA ARG A 121 -6.78 20.42 15.42
C ARG A 121 -7.29 21.82 15.78
N GLY A 122 -8.30 21.93 16.66
CA GLY A 122 -8.88 23.19 17.06
C GLY A 122 -9.74 23.87 15.98
N LEU A 123 -10.20 23.10 14.98
CA LEU A 123 -11.09 23.57 13.92
C LEU A 123 -12.55 23.25 14.28
N VAL A 124 -13.48 24.01 13.71
CA VAL A 124 -14.92 23.89 13.99
C VAL A 124 -15.62 23.24 12.78
N PRO A 125 -16.00 21.95 12.86
CA PRO A 125 -16.77 21.30 11.80
C PRO A 125 -18.18 21.85 11.74
N VAL A 126 -18.62 22.23 10.54
CA VAL A 126 -19.97 22.74 10.27
C VAL A 126 -20.64 21.96 9.12
N GLU A 127 -21.97 22.14 8.98
CA GLU A 127 -22.80 21.33 8.10
C GLU A 127 -23.38 22.11 6.90
N SER A 128 -23.40 23.43 6.95
CA SER A 128 -24.01 24.26 5.92
C SER A 128 -23.00 25.15 5.22
N ALA A 129 -23.20 25.34 3.92
CA ALA A 129 -22.45 26.29 3.13
C ALA A 129 -22.80 27.75 3.48
N ASP A 130 -23.96 28.00 4.13
CA ASP A 130 -24.39 29.33 4.52
C ASP A 130 -23.76 29.84 5.83
N GLU A 131 -22.90 29.04 6.45
CA GLU A 131 -22.11 29.48 7.59
C GLU A 131 -21.16 30.63 7.21
N GLU A 132 -21.26 31.74 7.95
CA GLU A 132 -20.35 32.87 7.75
C GLU A 132 -18.90 32.48 8.18
N GLY A 133 -17.93 32.93 7.40
CA GLY A 133 -16.51 32.73 7.72
C GLY A 133 -16.02 31.32 7.47
N LEU A 134 -16.62 30.60 6.52
CA LEU A 134 -16.06 29.30 6.09
C LEU A 134 -14.64 29.47 5.55
N ALA A 135 -13.70 28.74 6.16
CA ALA A 135 -12.29 28.74 5.76
C ALA A 135 -11.94 27.59 4.80
N ALA A 136 -12.66 26.47 4.88
CA ALA A 136 -12.40 25.29 4.04
C ALA A 136 -13.65 24.42 3.86
N VAL A 137 -13.63 23.62 2.81
CA VAL A 137 -14.50 22.44 2.61
C VAL A 137 -13.63 21.21 2.70
N VAL A 138 -14.03 20.20 3.48
CA VAL A 138 -13.35 18.91 3.52
C VAL A 138 -14.30 17.78 3.14
N GLN A 139 -13.83 16.89 2.26
CA GLN A 139 -14.58 15.75 1.78
C GLN A 139 -13.85 14.44 2.09
N GLY A 140 -14.58 13.48 2.63
CA GLY A 140 -14.17 12.10 2.83
C GLY A 140 -15.36 11.17 2.74
N TYR A 141 -15.11 9.86 2.71
CA TYR A 141 -16.21 8.90 2.67
C TYR A 141 -17.08 9.02 3.92
N GLY A 142 -18.37 9.22 3.71
CA GLY A 142 -19.36 9.43 4.78
C GLY A 142 -20.29 8.25 5.02
N GLY A 143 -20.03 7.11 4.38
CA GLY A 143 -20.90 5.94 4.44
C GLY A 143 -21.94 5.91 3.31
N PRO A 144 -22.67 4.77 3.20
CA PRO A 144 -23.64 4.56 2.13
C PRO A 144 -24.86 5.49 2.22
N ASP A 145 -25.14 6.01 3.40
CA ASP A 145 -26.31 6.85 3.67
C ASP A 145 -26.01 8.38 3.58
N LEU A 146 -24.82 8.75 3.10
CA LEU A 146 -24.48 10.15 2.92
C LEU A 146 -25.43 10.81 1.91
N ALA A 147 -26.23 11.77 2.38
CA ALA A 147 -27.25 12.38 1.57
C ALA A 147 -26.63 13.18 0.39
N TRP A 148 -27.23 13.07 -0.80
CA TRP A 148 -26.78 13.78 -2.01
C TRP A 148 -26.69 15.30 -1.81
N GLY A 149 -27.58 15.87 -0.99
CA GLY A 149 -27.57 17.28 -0.63
C GLY A 149 -26.25 17.77 -0.01
N ARG A 150 -25.47 16.86 0.60
CA ARG A 150 -24.16 17.21 1.17
C ARG A 150 -23.15 17.61 0.09
N PHE A 151 -23.21 16.99 -1.08
CA PHE A 151 -22.37 17.35 -2.23
C PHE A 151 -22.79 18.70 -2.83
N ALA A 152 -24.10 19.05 -2.76
CA ALA A 152 -24.57 20.38 -3.14
C ALA A 152 -24.02 21.46 -2.19
N GLU A 153 -24.04 21.23 -0.87
CA GLU A 153 -23.44 22.15 0.11
C GLU A 153 -21.96 22.39 -0.20
N ALA A 154 -21.17 21.30 -0.47
CA ALA A 154 -19.78 21.45 -0.89
C ALA A 154 -19.65 22.34 -2.13
N SER A 155 -20.46 22.05 -3.17
CA SER A 155 -20.41 22.77 -4.43
C SER A 155 -20.76 24.26 -4.27
N TYR A 156 -21.74 24.59 -3.42
CA TYR A 156 -22.10 25.98 -3.13
C TYR A 156 -20.96 26.77 -2.48
N ALA A 157 -20.28 26.16 -1.50
CA ALA A 157 -19.14 26.79 -0.84
C ALA A 157 -17.93 26.94 -1.80
N ILE A 158 -17.59 25.89 -2.54
CA ILE A 158 -16.44 25.88 -3.48
C ILE A 158 -16.65 26.91 -4.60
N ASN A 159 -17.85 27.00 -5.16
CA ASN A 159 -18.18 28.00 -6.20
C ASN A 159 -18.11 29.46 -5.69
N ARG A 160 -18.13 29.67 -4.36
CA ARG A 160 -17.87 30.98 -3.73
C ARG A 160 -16.39 31.22 -3.44
N GLY A 161 -15.49 30.29 -3.85
CA GLY A 161 -14.05 30.40 -3.69
C GLY A 161 -13.49 29.82 -2.40
N VAL A 162 -14.29 29.07 -1.62
CA VAL A 162 -13.79 28.39 -0.43
C VAL A 162 -12.86 27.25 -0.83
N PRO A 163 -11.62 27.15 -0.28
CA PRO A 163 -10.68 26.07 -0.57
C PRO A 163 -11.26 24.69 -0.29
N TRP A 164 -10.97 23.73 -1.17
CA TRP A 164 -11.49 22.36 -1.09
C TRP A 164 -10.38 21.35 -0.83
N TYR A 165 -10.64 20.45 0.14
CA TYR A 165 -9.74 19.37 0.57
C TYR A 165 -10.45 18.02 0.50
N ALA A 166 -9.71 16.97 0.15
CA ALA A 166 -10.19 15.59 0.19
C ALA A 166 -9.29 14.72 1.05
N SER A 167 -9.87 13.86 1.87
CA SER A 167 -9.12 12.91 2.68
C SER A 167 -8.36 11.90 1.84
N ASN A 168 -8.96 11.44 0.73
CA ASN A 168 -8.39 10.54 -0.27
C ASN A 168 -9.18 10.64 -1.58
N THR A 169 -8.69 9.96 -2.62
CA THR A 169 -9.34 9.86 -3.95
C THR A 169 -9.53 8.41 -4.38
N ASP A 170 -9.64 7.47 -3.46
CA ASP A 170 -9.90 6.06 -3.75
C ASP A 170 -11.24 5.94 -4.49
N LEU A 171 -11.21 5.49 -5.75
CA LEU A 171 -12.40 5.41 -6.59
C LEU A 171 -13.39 4.36 -6.11
N THR A 172 -12.87 3.30 -5.49
CA THR A 172 -13.65 2.16 -5.00
C THR A 172 -13.25 1.78 -3.59
N ILE A 173 -14.17 1.14 -2.87
CA ILE A 173 -13.93 0.52 -1.57
C ILE A 173 -14.44 -0.92 -1.58
N PRO A 174 -13.77 -1.85 -0.88
CA PRO A 174 -14.31 -3.18 -0.66
C PRO A 174 -15.49 -3.11 0.32
N GLY A 175 -16.55 -3.85 0.04
CA GLY A 175 -17.72 -3.98 0.90
C GLY A 175 -18.17 -5.43 1.02
N ALA A 176 -19.02 -5.72 1.99
CA ALA A 176 -19.50 -7.08 2.26
C ALA A 176 -20.24 -7.74 1.06
N ARG A 177 -20.77 -6.95 0.13
CA ARG A 177 -21.50 -7.40 -1.07
C ARG A 177 -20.74 -7.24 -2.38
N GLY A 178 -19.46 -6.84 -2.32
CA GLY A 178 -18.61 -6.55 -3.49
C GLY A 178 -18.05 -5.13 -3.46
N ILE A 179 -17.49 -4.69 -4.59
CA ILE A 179 -16.87 -3.38 -4.72
C ILE A 179 -17.95 -2.29 -4.75
N ALA A 180 -17.75 -1.23 -3.98
CA ALA A 180 -18.62 -0.05 -3.92
C ALA A 180 -17.85 1.22 -4.29
N PRO A 181 -18.55 2.33 -4.69
CA PRO A 181 -17.92 3.62 -4.92
C PRO A 181 -17.23 4.14 -3.65
N GLY A 182 -15.98 4.59 -3.80
CA GLY A 182 -15.20 5.22 -2.76
C GLY A 182 -15.36 6.75 -2.74
N ASN A 183 -14.56 7.41 -1.89
CA ASN A 183 -14.57 8.88 -1.82
C ASN A 183 -14.14 9.54 -3.12
N GLY A 184 -13.22 8.94 -3.88
CA GLY A 184 -12.78 9.47 -5.17
C GLY A 184 -13.92 9.59 -6.19
N ALA A 185 -14.84 8.62 -6.23
CA ALA A 185 -16.05 8.75 -7.06
C ALA A 185 -16.94 9.93 -6.64
N ALA A 186 -17.06 10.19 -5.33
CA ALA A 186 -17.80 11.32 -4.80
C ALA A 186 -17.06 12.68 -5.02
N VAL A 187 -15.73 12.67 -5.04
CA VAL A 187 -14.90 13.82 -5.42
C VAL A 187 -15.19 14.21 -6.87
N GLU A 188 -15.31 13.24 -7.79
CA GLU A 188 -15.68 13.49 -9.19
C GLU A 188 -17.05 14.19 -9.31
N VAL A 189 -18.02 13.82 -8.48
CA VAL A 189 -19.34 14.47 -8.46
C VAL A 189 -19.23 15.98 -8.17
N VAL A 190 -18.43 16.36 -7.16
CA VAL A 190 -18.21 17.76 -6.79
C VAL A 190 -17.35 18.47 -7.85
N ARG A 191 -16.33 17.80 -8.39
CA ARG A 191 -15.49 18.33 -9.46
C ARG A 191 -16.29 18.68 -10.72
N ILE A 192 -17.20 17.80 -11.14
CA ILE A 192 -18.11 18.06 -12.28
C ILE A 192 -18.96 19.30 -12.04
N ALA A 193 -19.45 19.50 -10.81
CA ALA A 193 -20.34 20.61 -10.46
C ALA A 193 -19.61 21.96 -10.31
N THR A 194 -18.31 21.95 -10.00
CA THR A 194 -17.55 23.16 -9.63
C THR A 194 -16.41 23.49 -10.59
N GLY A 195 -15.89 22.51 -11.33
CA GLY A 195 -14.67 22.65 -12.10
C GLY A 195 -13.40 22.80 -11.26
N ALA A 196 -13.50 22.68 -9.93
CA ALA A 196 -12.37 22.81 -8.99
C ALA A 196 -11.69 21.47 -8.71
N GLU A 197 -10.43 21.54 -8.26
CA GLU A 197 -9.64 20.37 -7.82
C GLU A 197 -9.37 20.47 -6.31
N PRO A 198 -9.51 19.36 -5.53
CA PRO A 198 -9.20 19.37 -4.12
C PRO A 198 -7.70 19.24 -3.86
N GLN A 199 -7.24 19.78 -2.74
CA GLN A 199 -5.98 19.34 -2.14
C GLN A 199 -6.22 18.01 -1.42
N VAL A 200 -5.47 16.96 -1.77
CA VAL A 200 -5.67 15.61 -1.25
C VAL A 200 -4.60 15.26 -0.22
N ALA A 201 -4.99 14.61 0.87
CA ALA A 201 -4.07 14.27 1.95
C ALA A 201 -3.69 12.78 2.05
N GLY A 202 -4.57 11.87 1.62
CA GLY A 202 -4.38 10.42 1.75
C GLY A 202 -3.27 9.84 0.87
N LYS A 203 -2.96 8.57 1.10
CA LYS A 203 -2.04 7.79 0.23
C LYS A 203 -2.48 7.90 -1.23
N PRO A 204 -1.55 8.02 -2.19
CA PRO A 204 -0.08 7.98 -2.09
C PRO A 204 0.58 9.34 -1.81
N LEU A 205 -0.16 10.38 -1.44
CA LEU A 205 0.34 11.75 -1.37
C LEU A 205 1.12 12.04 -0.07
N PRO A 206 2.08 12.98 -0.12
CA PRO A 206 3.00 13.26 0.99
C PRO A 206 2.34 13.64 2.34
N PRO A 207 1.17 14.32 2.42
CA PRO A 207 0.60 14.68 3.71
C PRO A 207 0.33 13.48 4.61
N MET A 208 -0.12 12.33 4.05
CA MET A 208 -0.35 11.11 4.83
C MET A 208 0.94 10.55 5.41
N HIS A 209 1.99 10.45 4.61
CA HIS A 209 3.30 10.01 5.07
C HIS A 209 3.85 10.93 6.18
N ARG A 210 3.75 12.24 5.97
CA ARG A 210 4.17 13.25 6.96
C ARG A 210 3.42 13.12 8.28
N GLU A 211 2.09 12.97 8.25
CA GLU A 211 1.28 12.75 9.47
C GLU A 211 1.73 11.49 10.19
N THR A 212 1.97 10.40 9.44
CA THR A 212 2.43 9.13 9.99
C THR A 212 3.77 9.26 10.70
N VAL A 213 4.78 9.84 10.04
CA VAL A 213 6.11 10.03 10.64
C VAL A 213 6.06 10.93 11.88
N LEU A 214 5.28 12.01 11.84
CA LEU A 214 5.13 12.93 12.97
C LEU A 214 4.47 12.26 14.19
N ARG A 215 3.53 11.33 13.98
CA ARG A 215 2.85 10.62 15.08
C ARG A 215 3.68 9.47 15.63
N THR A 216 4.35 8.71 14.77
CA THR A 216 5.12 7.53 15.18
C THR A 216 6.53 7.86 15.65
N GLY A 217 7.11 8.96 15.19
CA GLY A 217 8.52 9.27 15.40
C GLY A 217 9.47 8.29 14.71
N ALA A 218 8.98 7.51 13.75
CA ALA A 218 9.75 6.50 13.01
C ALA A 218 11.02 7.09 12.38
N LYS A 219 12.13 6.39 12.54
CA LYS A 219 13.44 6.79 11.96
C LYS A 219 13.83 5.92 10.76
N ARG A 220 13.42 4.66 10.78
CA ARG A 220 13.59 3.68 9.70
C ARG A 220 12.26 2.96 9.44
N PRO A 221 11.24 3.68 8.92
CA PRO A 221 9.95 3.07 8.65
C PRO A 221 9.99 2.14 7.46
N LEU A 222 9.16 1.09 7.51
CA LEU A 222 8.84 0.21 6.40
C LEU A 222 7.35 0.32 6.11
N VAL A 223 6.97 0.76 4.92
CA VAL A 223 5.56 0.70 4.49
C VAL A 223 5.23 -0.73 4.10
N VAL A 224 4.11 -1.24 4.61
CA VAL A 224 3.59 -2.57 4.25
C VAL A 224 2.20 -2.40 3.65
N GLY A 225 2.03 -2.83 2.41
CA GLY A 225 0.79 -2.63 1.66
C GLY A 225 0.56 -3.72 0.62
N ASP A 226 -0.67 -3.75 0.09
CA ASP A 226 -1.08 -4.67 -0.97
C ASP A 226 -1.37 -3.96 -2.30
N ARG A 227 -1.25 -2.62 -2.32
CA ARG A 227 -1.58 -1.81 -3.50
C ARG A 227 -0.39 -1.03 -4.02
N LEU A 228 -0.16 -1.13 -5.33
CA LEU A 228 0.91 -0.41 -6.01
C LEU A 228 0.64 1.11 -6.08
N ASP A 229 -0.60 1.49 -6.31
CA ASP A 229 -1.04 2.88 -6.59
C ASP A 229 -1.23 3.74 -5.33
N THR A 230 -1.28 3.15 -4.15
CA THR A 230 -1.42 3.86 -2.88
C THR A 230 -0.25 3.63 -1.94
N ASP A 231 0.02 2.37 -1.56
CA ASP A 231 1.02 2.04 -0.55
C ASP A 231 2.43 2.14 -1.09
N ILE A 232 2.68 1.48 -2.23
CA ILE A 232 4.02 1.43 -2.82
C ILE A 232 4.39 2.79 -3.41
N GLU A 233 3.47 3.46 -4.12
CA GLU A 233 3.68 4.83 -4.58
C GLU A 233 3.83 5.80 -3.41
N GLY A 234 3.06 5.61 -2.33
CA GLY A 234 3.20 6.40 -1.10
C GLY A 234 4.58 6.24 -0.44
N ALA A 235 5.09 5.00 -0.39
CA ALA A 235 6.46 4.74 0.08
C ALA A 235 7.52 5.38 -0.84
N PHE A 236 7.31 5.30 -2.15
CA PHE A 236 8.18 5.97 -3.12
C PHE A 236 8.19 7.49 -2.92
N ASN A 237 7.03 8.11 -2.76
CA ASN A 237 6.88 9.55 -2.53
C ASN A 237 7.44 9.99 -1.17
N GLY A 238 7.38 9.10 -0.16
CA GLY A 238 7.96 9.32 1.17
C GLY A 238 9.45 8.99 1.28
N GLU A 239 10.10 8.53 0.19
CA GLU A 239 11.50 8.09 0.15
C GLU A 239 11.83 6.98 1.18
N VAL A 240 10.86 6.10 1.49
CA VAL A 240 11.00 4.98 2.43
C VAL A 240 10.83 3.65 1.73
N ASP A 241 11.36 2.59 2.34
CA ASP A 241 11.26 1.25 1.80
C ASP A 241 9.85 0.66 1.99
N SER A 242 9.51 -0.31 1.14
CA SER A 242 8.19 -0.94 1.13
C SER A 242 8.26 -2.46 1.02
N LEU A 243 7.33 -3.13 1.68
CA LEU A 243 7.01 -4.54 1.52
C LEU A 243 5.64 -4.65 0.86
N LEU A 244 5.58 -5.19 -0.36
CA LEU A 244 4.33 -5.60 -0.99
C LEU A 244 3.95 -6.99 -0.48
N VAL A 245 2.72 -7.15 0.02
CA VAL A 245 2.13 -8.44 0.33
C VAL A 245 1.06 -8.81 -0.70
N LEU A 246 1.03 -10.08 -1.10
CA LEU A 246 0.16 -10.59 -2.17
C LEU A 246 -1.18 -11.12 -1.61
N THR A 247 -1.67 -10.52 -0.54
CA THR A 247 -2.91 -10.93 0.15
C THR A 247 -4.13 -10.11 -0.24
N GLY A 248 -3.95 -9.06 -1.05
CA GLY A 248 -5.00 -8.11 -1.35
C GLY A 248 -5.21 -7.86 -2.85
N VAL A 249 -5.06 -6.61 -3.28
CA VAL A 249 -5.45 -6.16 -4.64
C VAL A 249 -4.42 -6.51 -5.71
N THR A 250 -3.13 -6.37 -5.41
CA THR A 250 -2.07 -6.58 -6.40
C THR A 250 -1.79 -8.06 -6.61
N ASP A 251 -1.92 -8.53 -7.84
CA ASP A 251 -1.48 -9.84 -8.27
C ASP A 251 -0.05 -9.83 -8.86
N ALA A 252 0.48 -11.03 -9.13
CA ALA A 252 1.83 -11.19 -9.66
C ALA A 252 2.00 -10.55 -11.05
N GLU A 253 0.98 -10.60 -11.91
CA GLU A 253 1.05 -10.01 -13.25
C GLU A 253 1.12 -8.48 -13.18
N GLN A 254 0.31 -7.86 -12.34
CA GLN A 254 0.35 -6.42 -12.08
C GLN A 254 1.71 -5.99 -11.55
N LEU A 255 2.29 -6.77 -10.62
CA LEU A 255 3.62 -6.50 -10.06
C LEU A 255 4.71 -6.54 -11.15
N LEU A 256 4.70 -7.52 -12.05
CA LEU A 256 5.68 -7.60 -13.14
C LEU A 256 5.60 -6.39 -14.09
N ARG A 257 4.41 -5.82 -14.27
CA ARG A 257 4.15 -4.64 -15.11
C ARG A 257 4.28 -3.30 -14.37
N ALA A 258 4.73 -3.33 -13.10
CA ALA A 258 4.77 -2.14 -12.26
C ALA A 258 5.65 -1.02 -12.86
N GLU A 259 5.09 0.18 -12.95
CA GLU A 259 5.83 1.39 -13.28
C GLU A 259 6.93 1.67 -12.24
N PRO A 260 7.98 2.40 -12.56
CA PRO A 260 9.11 2.65 -11.65
C PRO A 260 8.75 3.10 -10.23
N ARG A 261 7.74 3.97 -10.09
CA ARG A 261 7.25 4.46 -8.78
C ARG A 261 6.41 3.43 -8.02
N HIS A 262 5.94 2.40 -8.70
CA HIS A 262 5.12 1.31 -8.17
C HIS A 262 5.92 0.05 -7.84
N ARG A 263 7.25 0.08 -7.96
CA ARG A 263 8.12 -1.08 -7.69
C ARG A 263 8.47 -1.14 -6.22
N PRO A 264 7.99 -2.17 -5.47
CA PRO A 264 8.27 -2.31 -4.05
C PRO A 264 9.75 -2.61 -3.80
N THR A 265 10.20 -2.32 -2.56
CA THR A 265 11.53 -2.72 -2.11
C THR A 265 11.60 -4.22 -1.91
N TYR A 266 10.60 -4.79 -1.24
CA TYR A 266 10.49 -6.21 -0.93
C TYR A 266 9.13 -6.75 -1.37
N VAL A 267 9.07 -8.06 -1.60
CA VAL A 267 7.83 -8.77 -1.97
C VAL A 267 7.71 -10.02 -1.12
N ASP A 268 6.54 -10.21 -0.50
CA ASP A 268 6.23 -11.44 0.22
C ASP A 268 4.78 -11.88 0.00
N ARG A 269 4.44 -13.12 0.39
CA ARG A 269 3.08 -13.64 0.29
C ARG A 269 2.13 -12.91 1.24
N ASP A 270 2.58 -12.68 2.48
CA ASP A 270 1.81 -12.11 3.57
C ASP A 270 2.75 -11.50 4.64
N LEU A 271 2.20 -11.14 5.79
CA LEU A 271 2.92 -10.47 6.88
C LEU A 271 4.05 -11.32 7.52
N ARG A 272 4.19 -12.60 7.20
CA ARG A 272 5.37 -13.39 7.59
C ARG A 272 6.66 -12.83 7.00
N GLY A 273 6.56 -12.09 5.90
CA GLY A 273 7.68 -11.35 5.32
C GLY A 273 8.36 -10.37 6.29
N LEU A 274 7.67 -9.87 7.32
CA LEU A 274 8.27 -9.06 8.38
C LEU A 274 9.27 -9.86 9.22
N LEU A 275 9.05 -11.16 9.37
CA LEU A 275 9.82 -12.05 10.24
C LEU A 275 10.98 -12.74 9.53
N ALA A 276 11.13 -12.52 8.23
CA ALA A 276 12.14 -13.15 7.39
C ALA A 276 13.10 -12.12 6.77
N GLY A 277 14.31 -12.55 6.48
CA GLY A 277 15.20 -11.86 5.56
C GLY A 277 14.66 -11.93 4.13
N GLN A 278 15.17 -11.10 3.25
CA GLN A 278 14.76 -11.06 1.84
C GLN A 278 15.93 -11.51 0.96
N PRO A 279 15.75 -12.56 0.14
CA PRO A 279 16.83 -13.09 -0.65
C PRO A 279 17.31 -12.12 -1.73
N GLU A 280 18.59 -12.22 -2.07
CA GLU A 280 19.18 -11.40 -3.11
C GLU A 280 18.79 -11.91 -4.49
N VAL A 281 18.47 -10.98 -5.38
CA VAL A 281 18.34 -11.23 -6.82
C VAL A 281 19.64 -10.85 -7.49
N VAL A 282 20.35 -11.83 -8.03
CA VAL A 282 21.66 -11.63 -8.65
C VAL A 282 21.61 -11.77 -10.17
N PRO A 283 22.41 -11.01 -10.93
CA PRO A 283 22.60 -11.28 -12.36
C PRO A 283 23.13 -12.68 -12.59
N ALA A 284 22.61 -13.36 -13.63
CA ALA A 284 23.07 -14.66 -14.10
C ALA A 284 23.68 -14.53 -15.51
N ALA A 285 24.23 -15.62 -16.06
CA ALA A 285 24.74 -15.62 -17.44
C ALA A 285 23.66 -15.20 -18.45
N GLU A 286 22.43 -15.63 -18.23
CA GLU A 286 21.24 -15.17 -18.93
C GLU A 286 20.21 -14.73 -17.89
N GLY A 287 19.92 -13.42 -17.80
CA GLY A 287 18.88 -12.86 -16.95
C GLY A 287 19.23 -12.73 -15.46
N PHE A 288 18.34 -13.15 -14.55
CA PHE A 288 18.44 -12.93 -13.11
C PHE A 288 18.09 -14.21 -12.33
N ARG A 289 18.82 -14.46 -11.24
CA ARG A 289 18.61 -15.60 -10.36
C ARG A 289 18.21 -15.15 -8.96
N CYS A 290 17.24 -15.85 -8.38
CA CYS A 290 16.90 -15.75 -6.96
C CYS A 290 16.58 -17.15 -6.43
N GLY A 291 17.23 -17.54 -5.34
CA GLY A 291 17.11 -18.90 -4.81
C GLY A 291 17.40 -19.96 -5.89
N GLY A 292 16.52 -20.93 -6.02
CA GLY A 292 16.58 -22.00 -7.02
C GLY A 292 15.94 -21.66 -8.38
N TRP A 293 15.73 -20.38 -8.71
CA TRP A 293 15.07 -19.95 -9.95
C TRP A 293 15.92 -18.99 -10.78
N THR A 294 15.89 -19.15 -12.10
CA THR A 294 16.46 -18.20 -13.07
C THR A 294 15.37 -17.68 -14.01
N ALA A 295 15.25 -16.35 -14.14
CA ALA A 295 14.28 -15.68 -14.98
C ALA A 295 14.97 -14.86 -16.09
N VAL A 296 14.44 -14.92 -17.30
CA VAL A 296 14.95 -14.24 -18.49
C VAL A 296 13.83 -13.49 -19.20
N ALA A 297 14.07 -12.25 -19.62
CA ALA A 297 13.21 -11.54 -20.56
C ALA A 297 13.77 -11.71 -21.98
N LEU A 298 13.01 -12.35 -22.85
CA LEU A 298 13.38 -12.56 -24.25
C LEU A 298 13.05 -11.30 -25.10
N ASN A 299 13.74 -11.14 -26.23
CA ASN A 299 13.59 -9.97 -27.11
C ASN A 299 12.15 -9.73 -27.64
N ASN A 300 11.30 -10.76 -27.61
CA ASN A 300 9.88 -10.66 -27.98
C ASN A 300 8.96 -10.30 -26.80
N GLY A 301 9.53 -10.02 -25.60
CA GLY A 301 8.79 -9.69 -24.39
C GLY A 301 8.27 -10.90 -23.60
N LEU A 302 8.55 -12.14 -24.04
CA LEU A 302 8.23 -13.34 -23.27
C LEU A 302 9.16 -13.44 -22.06
N LEU A 303 8.59 -13.64 -20.88
CA LEU A 303 9.32 -13.98 -19.67
C LEU A 303 9.42 -15.50 -19.55
N ASP A 304 10.65 -16.00 -19.53
CA ASP A 304 10.97 -17.41 -19.31
C ASP A 304 11.51 -17.63 -17.90
N LEU A 305 11.11 -18.76 -17.28
CA LEU A 305 11.49 -19.10 -15.91
C LEU A 305 11.91 -20.57 -15.88
N ARG A 306 13.08 -20.81 -15.29
CA ARG A 306 13.69 -22.17 -15.17
C ARG A 306 14.14 -22.42 -13.74
N GLU A 307 14.19 -23.68 -13.33
CA GLU A 307 14.91 -24.06 -12.12
C GLU A 307 16.43 -23.96 -12.37
N ALA A 308 17.16 -23.52 -11.34
CA ALA A 308 18.59 -23.20 -11.48
C ALA A 308 19.45 -24.42 -11.87
N ASP A 309 19.02 -25.63 -11.53
CA ASP A 309 19.72 -26.88 -11.86
C ASP A 309 19.51 -27.32 -13.34
N GLU A 310 18.50 -26.80 -14.02
CA GLU A 310 18.26 -27.03 -15.45
C GLU A 310 19.27 -26.27 -16.34
N ASP A 311 19.99 -25.28 -15.79
CA ASP A 311 20.94 -24.42 -16.51
C ASP A 311 22.38 -25.04 -16.57
N SER A 312 22.64 -26.13 -15.84
CA SER A 312 23.94 -26.81 -15.82
C SER A 312 24.07 -27.92 -16.90
N GLY A 313 23.51 -27.67 -18.10
CA GLY A 313 23.54 -28.59 -19.23
C GLY A 313 24.85 -28.64 -19.98
N GLU A 314 26.00 -28.92 -19.32
CA GLU A 314 27.19 -29.48 -19.95
C GLU A 314 27.87 -30.51 -19.05
N GLY A 315 27.74 -31.77 -19.41
CA GLY A 315 28.69 -32.84 -19.00
C GLY A 315 28.28 -33.77 -17.88
N ALA A 316 27.14 -34.47 -17.96
CA ALA A 316 26.97 -35.70 -17.19
C ALA A 316 27.30 -36.93 -18.06
N THR A 317 28.52 -37.44 -17.91
CA THR A 317 28.90 -38.77 -18.35
C THR A 317 28.04 -39.83 -17.65
N THR A 318 27.48 -40.73 -18.44
CA THR A 318 26.75 -41.91 -18.02
C THR A 318 27.48 -42.69 -16.88
N GLY A 319 26.88 -42.62 -15.69
CA GLY A 319 27.23 -43.51 -14.58
C GLY A 319 25.96 -44.06 -13.96
N ASP A 320 25.72 -45.36 -14.13
CA ASP A 320 24.66 -46.12 -13.50
C ASP A 320 24.71 -45.95 -11.97
N GLY A 321 23.72 -45.33 -11.37
CA GLY A 321 23.59 -45.19 -9.94
C GLY A 321 22.19 -44.76 -9.56
N ALA A 322 21.42 -45.66 -8.96
CA ALA A 322 20.07 -45.45 -8.45
C ALA A 322 19.97 -44.21 -7.58
N THR A 323 19.29 -43.16 -8.06
CA THR A 323 18.95 -41.99 -7.27
C THR A 323 17.69 -42.29 -6.47
N THR A 324 17.83 -42.52 -5.17
CA THR A 324 16.74 -42.34 -4.21
C THR A 324 16.46 -40.85 -4.14
N GLY A 325 15.43 -40.40 -4.82
CA GLY A 325 14.95 -39.03 -4.71
C GLY A 325 14.47 -38.74 -3.29
N ASP A 326 15.28 -38.02 -2.54
CA ASP A 326 14.85 -37.38 -1.30
C ASP A 326 14.00 -36.17 -1.72
N GLY A 327 12.66 -36.33 -1.63
CA GLY A 327 11.67 -35.30 -2.01
C GLY A 327 11.65 -34.12 -1.04
N GLY A 328 12.75 -33.34 -0.98
CA GLY A 328 12.72 -32.02 -0.34
C GLY A 328 11.70 -31.09 -1.03
N PRO A 329 11.17 -30.09 -0.34
CA PRO A 329 10.32 -29.11 -0.99
C PRO A 329 11.09 -28.43 -2.13
N GLY A 330 10.46 -28.34 -3.31
CA GLY A 330 11.03 -27.64 -4.47
C GLY A 330 11.40 -26.18 -4.14
N PRO A 331 12.09 -25.49 -5.05
CA PRO A 331 12.51 -24.11 -4.81
C PRO A 331 11.29 -23.21 -4.59
N ASP A 332 11.42 -22.21 -3.69
CA ASP A 332 10.33 -21.34 -3.29
C ASP A 332 9.79 -20.55 -4.51
N PRO A 333 8.49 -20.70 -4.88
CA PRO A 333 7.88 -19.93 -5.97
C PRO A 333 8.02 -18.41 -5.83
N LEU A 334 8.11 -17.88 -4.62
CA LEU A 334 8.29 -16.44 -4.39
C LEU A 334 9.65 -15.93 -4.87
N ASP A 335 10.69 -16.75 -4.80
CA ASP A 335 12.01 -16.43 -5.35
C ASP A 335 11.96 -16.36 -6.87
N GLY A 336 11.19 -17.27 -7.50
CA GLY A 336 10.89 -17.20 -8.93
C GLY A 336 10.21 -15.89 -9.32
N LEU A 337 9.23 -15.42 -8.53
CA LEU A 337 8.57 -14.14 -8.75
C LEU A 337 9.55 -12.95 -8.59
N ARG A 338 10.43 -12.98 -7.60
CA ARG A 338 11.47 -11.95 -7.40
C ARG A 338 12.45 -11.88 -8.59
N ALA A 339 12.86 -13.03 -9.11
CA ALA A 339 13.70 -13.11 -10.31
C ALA A 339 12.95 -12.58 -11.56
N LEU A 340 11.68 -12.93 -11.72
CA LEU A 340 10.82 -12.40 -12.79
C LEU A 340 10.64 -10.89 -12.69
N CYS A 341 10.50 -10.32 -11.50
CA CYS A 341 10.45 -8.85 -11.31
C CYS A 341 11.72 -8.19 -11.87
N ALA A 342 12.90 -8.71 -11.55
CA ALA A 342 14.15 -8.16 -12.05
C ALA A 342 14.26 -8.23 -13.58
N ALA A 343 13.90 -9.38 -14.16
CA ALA A 343 13.88 -9.55 -15.61
C ALA A 343 12.89 -8.59 -16.30
N ALA A 344 11.67 -8.51 -15.78
CA ALA A 344 10.60 -7.66 -16.31
C ALA A 344 10.92 -6.16 -16.20
N TRP A 345 11.38 -5.72 -15.01
CA TRP A 345 11.64 -4.29 -14.77
C TRP A 345 12.89 -3.79 -15.52
N THR A 346 13.88 -4.65 -15.73
CA THR A 346 15.04 -4.34 -16.57
C THR A 346 14.63 -4.26 -18.03
N ALA A 347 13.89 -5.23 -18.55
CA ALA A 347 13.39 -5.20 -19.92
C ALA A 347 12.52 -3.96 -20.22
N ALA A 348 11.66 -3.57 -19.26
CA ALA A 348 10.88 -2.34 -19.37
C ALA A 348 11.75 -1.07 -19.42
N ALA A 349 12.85 -1.02 -18.65
CA ALA A 349 13.82 0.08 -18.70
C ALA A 349 14.56 0.13 -20.04
N ASP A 350 14.76 -1.02 -20.70
CA ASP A 350 15.36 -1.15 -22.02
C ASP A 350 14.35 -0.92 -23.17
N GLY A 351 13.10 -0.57 -22.85
CA GLY A 351 12.08 -0.17 -23.83
C GLY A 351 11.17 -1.29 -24.32
N VAL A 352 11.17 -2.46 -23.67
CA VAL A 352 10.20 -3.53 -23.95
C VAL A 352 8.82 -3.14 -23.42
N CYS A 353 7.88 -2.83 -24.32
CA CYS A 353 6.56 -2.31 -23.95
C CYS A 353 5.53 -3.40 -23.63
N THR A 354 5.73 -4.65 -24.08
CA THR A 354 4.78 -5.75 -23.87
C THR A 354 5.49 -6.93 -23.25
N LEU A 355 4.98 -7.39 -22.10
CA LEU A 355 5.50 -8.55 -21.39
C LEU A 355 4.44 -9.66 -21.37
N ASP A 356 4.86 -10.89 -21.69
CA ASP A 356 4.06 -12.11 -21.53
C ASP A 356 4.67 -12.99 -20.46
N ALA A 357 4.01 -13.07 -19.33
CA ALA A 357 4.44 -13.81 -18.15
C ALA A 357 3.60 -15.07 -17.90
N ALA A 358 2.57 -15.34 -18.71
CA ALA A 358 1.55 -16.34 -18.37
C ALA A 358 2.13 -17.73 -18.06
N LYS A 359 3.10 -18.20 -18.87
CA LYS A 359 3.75 -19.51 -18.65
C LYS A 359 4.63 -19.50 -17.40
N ALA A 360 5.37 -18.42 -17.16
CA ALA A 360 6.26 -18.29 -16.03
C ALA A 360 5.47 -18.26 -14.72
N LEU A 361 4.38 -17.49 -14.65
CA LEU A 361 3.49 -17.43 -13.50
C LEU A 361 2.78 -18.75 -13.22
N ALA A 362 2.27 -19.40 -14.28
CA ALA A 362 1.65 -20.74 -14.15
C ALA A 362 2.63 -21.78 -13.58
N ARG A 363 3.94 -21.70 -13.89
CA ARG A 363 4.97 -22.58 -13.32
C ARG A 363 5.15 -22.38 -11.81
N LEU A 364 4.91 -21.14 -11.32
CA LEU A 364 4.96 -20.80 -9.90
C LEU A 364 3.63 -21.08 -9.16
N GLY A 365 2.56 -21.41 -9.89
CA GLY A 365 1.22 -21.55 -9.32
C GLY A 365 0.59 -20.20 -8.92
N LEU A 366 0.96 -19.15 -9.64
CA LEU A 366 0.51 -17.77 -9.46
C LEU A 366 -0.35 -17.30 -10.64
#